data_da4168386cef4f0a1c42634ff138b406
#
_entry.id   da4168386cef4f0a1c42634ff138b406
#
_cell.length_a   1.000
_cell.length_b   1.000
_cell.length_c   1.000
_cell.angle_alpha   90.00
_cell.angle_beta   90.00
_cell.angle_gamma   90.00
#
_symmetry.space_group_name_H-M   'P 1'
#
loop_
_entity.id
_entity.type
_entity.pdbx_description
1 polymer ?
#
loop_
_entity_poly.entity_id
_entity_poly.type
_entity_poly.pdbx_seq_one_letter_code
_entity_poly.pdbx_strand_id
1 'polypeptide(L)'
;YEIVLVTGVRTCALPISCRACAEDIKMANLLGINTNNIIALTFVIGAALAAVAAVLLSMQYGVINPNAGFLVGLKAFTAAVLGGIGSIPGAMLGGLVLGVAEAFGADIFGDQYKDVVAFGLLVLVLLFRPTGILGRPEVEKV
;
A
#
# COMPACT_ATOMS: atom_id res chain seq x y z
N TYR A 1 24.29 -3.28 17.89
CA TYR A 1 23.02 -3.81 17.32
C TYR A 1 21.83 -2.88 17.59
N GLU A 2 21.72 -2.32 18.79
CA GLU A 2 20.62 -1.37 19.12
C GLU A 2 20.71 -0.04 18.36
N ILE A 3 21.93 0.44 18.11
CA ILE A 3 22.17 1.69 17.38
C ILE A 3 21.69 1.59 15.93
N VAL A 4 21.84 0.42 15.29
CA VAL A 4 21.36 0.17 13.92
C VAL A 4 19.83 0.19 13.87
N LEU A 5 19.15 -0.28 14.91
CA LEU A 5 17.70 -0.31 14.97
C LEU A 5 17.11 1.11 15.15
N VAL A 6 17.70 1.91 16.01
CA VAL A 6 17.30 3.30 16.27
C VAL A 6 17.66 4.22 15.08
N THR A 7 18.83 4.02 14.48
CA THR A 7 19.26 4.80 13.31
C THR A 7 18.56 4.35 12.04
N GLY A 8 18.20 3.06 11.94
CA GLY A 8 17.46 2.52 10.80
C GLY A 8 16.05 3.07 10.63
N VAL A 9 15.41 3.48 11.72
CA VAL A 9 14.10 4.15 11.70
C VAL A 9 14.23 5.63 11.31
N ARG A 10 15.36 6.24 11.63
CA ARG A 10 15.60 7.68 11.37
C ARG A 10 16.14 8.00 9.99
N THR A 11 16.86 7.11 9.38
CA THR A 11 17.50 7.32 8.08
C THR A 11 17.08 6.24 7.11
N CYS A 12 16.76 6.56 5.89
CA CYS A 12 16.46 5.73 4.71
C CYS A 12 16.96 4.25 4.69
N ALA A 13 17.53 3.72 5.76
CA ALA A 13 18.03 2.36 5.88
C ALA A 13 16.89 1.34 5.88
N LEU A 14 15.76 1.63 6.53
CA LEU A 14 14.61 0.72 6.57
C LEU A 14 14.03 0.45 5.17
N PRO A 15 13.69 1.48 4.36
CA PRO A 15 13.19 1.25 3.02
C PRO A 15 14.23 0.61 2.09
N ILE A 16 15.51 0.89 2.27
CA ILE A 16 16.60 0.25 1.51
C ILE A 16 16.71 -1.22 1.88
N SER A 17 16.67 -1.55 3.17
CA SER A 17 16.73 -2.93 3.65
C SER A 17 15.47 -3.72 3.24
N CYS A 18 14.29 -3.09 3.27
CA CYS A 18 13.05 -3.71 2.78
C CYS A 18 13.14 -4.01 1.28
N ARG A 19 13.70 -3.10 0.48
CA ARG A 19 13.93 -3.32 -0.94
C ARG A 19 14.93 -4.44 -1.22
N ALA A 20 16.03 -4.47 -0.50
CA ALA A 20 17.03 -5.53 -0.61
C ALA A 20 16.43 -6.90 -0.25
N CYS A 21 15.60 -6.96 0.80
CA CYS A 21 14.90 -8.18 1.18
C CYS A 21 13.83 -8.61 0.16
N ALA A 22 13.21 -7.66 -0.53
CA ALA A 22 12.21 -7.95 -1.56
C ALA A 22 12.85 -8.48 -2.85
N GLU A 23 14.07 -8.06 -3.15
CA GLU A 23 14.78 -8.45 -4.36
C GLU A 23 15.46 -9.82 -4.21
N ASP A 24 16.24 -10.02 -3.15
CA ASP A 24 16.83 -11.32 -2.82
C ASP A 24 17.11 -11.47 -1.31
N ILE A 25 16.34 -12.36 -0.68
CA ILE A 25 16.45 -12.67 0.76
C ILE A 25 17.81 -13.29 1.09
N LYS A 26 18.38 -14.11 0.20
CA LYS A 26 19.66 -14.79 0.46
C LYS A 26 20.82 -13.81 0.40
N MET A 27 20.82 -12.92 -0.59
CA MET A 27 21.84 -11.87 -0.71
C MET A 27 21.75 -10.87 0.44
N ALA A 28 20.57 -10.48 0.88
CA ALA A 28 20.37 -9.59 2.02
C ALA A 28 20.93 -10.18 3.31
N ASN A 29 20.74 -11.49 3.55
CA ASN A 29 21.32 -12.19 4.69
C ASN A 29 22.86 -12.25 4.63
N LEU A 30 23.44 -12.45 3.46
CA LEU A 30 24.90 -12.46 3.27
C LEU A 30 25.53 -11.08 3.54
N LEU A 31 24.79 -10.00 3.31
CA LEU A 31 25.19 -8.62 3.62
C LEU A 31 25.01 -8.27 5.11
N GLY A 32 24.61 -9.25 5.96
CA GLY A 32 24.43 -9.05 7.39
C GLY A 32 23.10 -8.40 7.79
N ILE A 33 22.15 -8.31 6.86
CA ILE A 33 20.81 -7.79 7.14
C ILE A 33 19.96 -8.93 7.74
N ASN A 34 19.43 -8.73 8.93
CA ASN A 34 18.54 -9.70 9.56
C ASN A 34 17.14 -9.61 8.95
N THR A 35 16.92 -10.38 7.87
CA THR A 35 15.70 -10.33 7.05
C THR A 35 14.44 -10.63 7.85
N ASN A 36 14.50 -11.55 8.82
CA ASN A 36 13.36 -11.88 9.66
C ASN A 36 12.85 -10.66 10.47
N ASN A 37 13.76 -9.88 11.03
CA ASN A 37 13.40 -8.69 11.80
C ASN A 37 12.79 -7.60 10.91
N ILE A 38 13.30 -7.45 9.69
CA ILE A 38 12.78 -6.45 8.74
C ILE A 38 11.40 -6.84 8.27
N ILE A 39 11.18 -8.11 7.94
CA ILE A 39 9.85 -8.61 7.56
C ILE A 39 8.87 -8.43 8.73
N ALA A 40 9.25 -8.85 9.93
CA ALA A 40 8.41 -8.69 11.12
C ALA A 40 8.05 -7.22 11.38
N LEU A 41 9.02 -6.31 11.27
CA LEU A 41 8.79 -4.88 11.48
C LEU A 41 7.84 -4.30 10.41
N THR A 42 7.99 -4.70 9.16
CA THR A 42 7.11 -4.26 8.08
C THR A 42 5.67 -4.70 8.32
N PHE A 43 5.47 -5.95 8.77
CA PHE A 43 4.13 -6.46 9.13
C PHE A 43 3.54 -5.73 10.34
N VAL A 44 4.34 -5.41 11.35
CA VAL A 44 3.88 -4.64 12.53
C VAL A 44 3.43 -3.25 12.14
N ILE A 45 4.19 -2.56 11.29
CA ILE A 45 3.80 -1.22 10.78
C ILE A 45 2.51 -1.32 9.96
N GLY A 46 2.42 -2.31 9.07
CA GLY A 46 1.21 -2.56 8.27
C GLY A 46 -0.02 -2.85 9.13
N ALA A 47 0.12 -3.69 10.16
CA ALA A 47 -0.95 -4.01 11.09
C ALA A 47 -1.39 -2.79 11.92
N ALA A 48 -0.44 -1.95 12.35
CA ALA A 48 -0.76 -0.72 13.07
C ALA A 48 -1.56 0.27 12.21
N LEU A 49 -1.15 0.46 10.95
CA LEU A 49 -1.89 1.31 10.01
C LEU A 49 -3.27 0.74 9.68
N ALA A 50 -3.38 -0.58 9.52
CA ALA A 50 -4.66 -1.25 9.30
C ALA A 50 -5.59 -1.10 10.50
N ALA A 51 -5.08 -1.15 11.73
CA ALA A 51 -5.87 -0.93 12.94
C ALA A 51 -6.44 0.50 12.99
N VAL A 52 -5.64 1.50 12.65
CA VAL A 52 -6.12 2.90 12.56
C VAL A 52 -7.20 3.04 11.50
N ALA A 53 -7.00 2.45 10.33
CA ALA A 53 -7.98 2.48 9.25
C ALA A 53 -9.29 1.77 9.66
N ALA A 54 -9.20 0.64 10.36
CA ALA A 54 -10.36 -0.09 10.85
C ALA A 54 -11.18 0.71 11.86
N VAL A 55 -10.52 1.46 12.76
CA VAL A 55 -11.19 2.35 13.71
C VAL A 55 -11.95 3.46 12.96
N LEU A 56 -11.31 4.10 11.98
CA LEU A 56 -11.94 5.16 11.19
C LEU A 56 -13.16 4.64 10.41
N LEU A 57 -13.04 3.46 9.79
CA LEU A 57 -14.15 2.82 9.09
C LEU A 57 -15.29 2.45 10.04
N SER A 58 -14.98 1.91 11.21
CA SER A 58 -15.95 1.58 12.24
C SER A 58 -16.74 2.79 12.73
N MET A 59 -16.07 3.94 12.85
CA MET A 59 -16.74 5.20 13.21
C MET A 59 -17.69 5.70 12.12
N GLN A 60 -17.37 5.42 10.86
CA GLN A 60 -18.19 5.88 9.74
C GLN A 60 -19.40 4.98 9.47
N TYR A 61 -19.25 3.67 9.56
CA TYR A 61 -20.30 2.71 9.22
C TYR A 61 -21.11 2.21 10.43
N GLY A 62 -20.62 2.38 11.65
CA GLY A 62 -21.30 2.00 12.89
C GLY A 62 -21.50 0.48 13.09
N VAL A 63 -21.33 -0.31 12.05
CA VAL A 63 -21.50 -1.79 12.06
C VAL A 63 -20.33 -2.44 11.33
N ILE A 64 -19.71 -3.42 11.97
CA ILE A 64 -18.62 -4.21 11.38
C ILE A 64 -19.19 -5.52 10.86
N ASN A 65 -19.22 -5.67 9.55
CA ASN A 65 -19.54 -6.93 8.91
C ASN A 65 -18.27 -7.78 8.70
N PRO A 66 -18.29 -9.09 8.94
CA PRO A 66 -17.12 -9.94 8.75
C PRO A 66 -16.59 -9.94 7.29
N ASN A 67 -17.45 -9.69 6.31
CA ASN A 67 -17.09 -9.61 4.90
C ASN A 67 -16.53 -8.24 4.48
N ALA A 68 -16.67 -7.21 5.31
CA ALA A 68 -16.17 -5.87 5.00
C ALA A 68 -14.65 -5.84 4.81
N GLY A 69 -13.91 -6.68 5.55
CA GLY A 69 -12.46 -6.79 5.45
C GLY A 69 -11.97 -7.21 4.07
N PHE A 70 -12.70 -8.08 3.39
CA PHE A 70 -12.35 -8.51 2.03
C PHE A 70 -12.46 -7.36 1.03
N LEU A 71 -13.57 -6.63 1.05
CA LEU A 71 -13.78 -5.48 0.14
C LEU A 71 -12.77 -4.36 0.41
N VAL A 72 -12.50 -4.06 1.68
CA VAL A 72 -11.50 -3.05 2.05
C VAL A 72 -10.09 -3.49 1.64
N GLY A 73 -9.75 -4.77 1.81
CA GLY A 73 -8.48 -5.33 1.36
C GLY A 73 -8.31 -5.23 -0.16
N LEU A 74 -9.37 -5.50 -0.91
CA LEU A 74 -9.37 -5.38 -2.37
C LEU A 74 -9.20 -3.91 -2.81
N LYS A 75 -9.85 -2.96 -2.12
CA LYS A 75 -9.65 -1.52 -2.35
C LYS A 75 -8.23 -1.07 -1.99
N ALA A 76 -7.68 -1.55 -0.90
CA ALA A 76 -6.29 -1.25 -0.53
C ALA A 76 -5.30 -1.77 -1.60
N PHE A 77 -5.56 -2.95 -2.15
CA PHE A 77 -4.78 -3.49 -3.26
C PHE A 77 -4.91 -2.60 -4.51
N THR A 78 -6.13 -2.17 -4.86
CA THR A 78 -6.34 -1.25 -6.00
C THR A 78 -5.61 0.07 -5.79
N ALA A 79 -5.63 0.63 -4.58
CA ALA A 79 -4.90 1.85 -4.24
C ALA A 79 -3.38 1.69 -4.39
N ALA A 80 -2.83 0.55 -3.98
CA ALA A 80 -1.41 0.27 -4.13
C ALA A 80 -0.98 0.13 -5.60
N VAL A 81 -1.80 -0.55 -6.42
CA VAL A 81 -1.57 -0.70 -7.86
C VAL A 81 -1.68 0.65 -8.56
N LEU A 82 -2.70 1.43 -8.24
CA LEU A 82 -2.95 2.77 -8.80
C LEU A 82 -1.83 3.74 -8.45
N GLY A 83 -1.31 3.67 -7.24
CA GLY A 83 -0.17 4.48 -6.80
C GLY A 83 1.15 4.11 -7.47
N GLY A 84 1.28 2.86 -7.90
CA GLY A 84 2.49 2.28 -8.50
C GLY A 84 3.20 1.32 -7.57
N ILE A 85 3.28 0.07 -8.01
CA ILE A 85 3.91 -1.02 -7.27
C ILE A 85 5.37 -0.66 -7.00
N GLY A 86 5.77 -0.75 -5.72
CA GLY A 86 7.16 -0.51 -5.29
C GLY A 86 7.46 0.94 -4.86
N SER A 87 6.51 1.88 -4.95
CA SER A 87 6.70 3.22 -4.40
C SER A 87 5.74 3.49 -3.23
N ILE A 88 6.29 3.64 -2.02
CA ILE A 88 5.51 3.96 -0.81
C ILE A 88 4.74 5.29 -0.96
N PRO A 89 5.37 6.40 -1.40
CA PRO A 89 4.64 7.65 -1.63
C PRO A 89 3.58 7.51 -2.74
N GLY A 90 3.82 6.65 -3.74
CA GLY A 90 2.84 6.33 -4.77
C GLY A 90 1.59 5.68 -4.18
N ALA A 91 1.73 4.67 -3.34
CA ALA A 91 0.62 3.99 -2.69
C ALA A 91 -0.20 4.93 -1.80
N MET A 92 0.46 5.86 -1.08
CA MET A 92 -0.22 6.88 -0.29
C MET A 92 -1.07 7.82 -1.15
N LEU A 93 -0.50 8.33 -2.24
CA LEU A 93 -1.22 9.18 -3.20
C LEU A 93 -2.33 8.40 -3.91
N GLY A 94 -2.07 7.15 -4.28
CA GLY A 94 -3.08 6.28 -4.88
C GLY A 94 -4.30 6.06 -3.98
N GLY A 95 -4.07 5.84 -2.69
CA GLY A 95 -5.14 5.72 -1.70
C GLY A 95 -5.94 7.01 -1.53
N LEU A 96 -5.26 8.15 -1.51
CA LEU A 96 -5.91 9.47 -1.39
C LEU A 96 -6.76 9.78 -2.63
N VAL A 97 -6.21 9.58 -3.83
CA VAL A 97 -6.92 9.79 -5.09
C VAL A 97 -8.13 8.86 -5.19
N LEU A 98 -7.97 7.59 -4.81
CA LEU A 98 -9.05 6.61 -4.82
C LEU A 98 -10.15 7.00 -3.83
N GLY A 99 -9.81 7.40 -2.61
CA GLY A 99 -10.79 7.83 -1.61
C GLY A 99 -11.55 9.08 -2.03
N VAL A 100 -10.88 10.06 -2.62
CA VAL A 100 -11.52 11.27 -3.17
C VAL A 100 -12.44 10.91 -4.34
N ALA A 101 -12.00 10.05 -5.25
CA ALA A 101 -12.81 9.60 -6.38
C ALA A 101 -14.05 8.81 -5.93
N GLU A 102 -13.92 7.96 -4.91
CA GLU A 102 -15.06 7.26 -4.30
C GLU A 102 -16.07 8.24 -3.67
N ALA A 103 -15.57 9.25 -2.95
CA ALA A 103 -16.44 10.26 -2.34
C ALA A 103 -17.24 11.04 -3.39
N PHE A 104 -16.59 11.52 -4.45
CA PHE A 104 -17.27 12.18 -5.56
C PHE A 104 -18.21 11.24 -6.31
N GLY A 105 -17.78 10.00 -6.54
CA GLY A 105 -18.63 9.00 -7.21
C GLY A 105 -19.88 8.66 -6.41
N ALA A 106 -19.77 8.60 -5.09
CA ALA A 106 -20.92 8.39 -4.21
C ALA A 106 -21.92 9.54 -4.23
N ASP A 107 -21.43 10.77 -4.35
CA ASP A 107 -22.27 11.97 -4.35
C ASP A 107 -23.06 12.10 -5.67
N ILE A 108 -22.47 11.69 -6.79
CA ILE A 108 -23.07 11.81 -8.14
C ILE A 108 -23.94 10.60 -8.48
N PHE A 109 -23.46 9.38 -8.22
CA PHE A 109 -24.11 8.14 -8.66
C PHE A 109 -24.81 7.38 -7.51
N GLY A 110 -24.60 7.78 -6.28
CA GLY A 110 -25.12 7.12 -5.09
C GLY A 110 -24.16 6.07 -4.51
N ASP A 111 -24.40 5.72 -3.25
CA ASP A 111 -23.54 4.86 -2.42
C ASP A 111 -23.32 3.45 -3.01
N GLN A 112 -24.27 2.95 -3.81
CA GLN A 112 -24.19 1.63 -4.44
C GLN A 112 -23.13 1.53 -5.53
N TYR A 113 -22.72 2.65 -6.12
CA TYR A 113 -21.75 2.68 -7.23
C TYR A 113 -20.32 2.99 -6.80
N LYS A 114 -20.05 3.13 -5.50
CA LYS A 114 -18.71 3.38 -4.95
C LYS A 114 -17.66 2.40 -5.47
N ASP A 115 -17.99 1.12 -5.44
CA ASP A 115 -17.07 0.07 -5.85
C ASP A 115 -16.84 0.09 -7.37
N VAL A 116 -17.87 0.39 -8.14
CA VAL A 116 -17.77 0.52 -9.62
C VAL A 116 -16.86 1.69 -10.00
N VAL A 117 -16.95 2.82 -9.30
CA VAL A 117 -16.09 3.98 -9.52
C VAL A 117 -14.63 3.65 -9.18
N ALA A 118 -14.40 2.96 -8.05
CA ALA A 118 -13.06 2.56 -7.64
C ALA A 118 -12.38 1.62 -8.65
N PHE A 119 -13.10 0.58 -9.09
CA PHE A 119 -12.59 -0.36 -10.10
C PHE A 119 -12.49 0.25 -11.48
N GLY A 120 -13.45 1.11 -11.87
CA GLY A 120 -13.41 1.84 -13.13
C GLY A 120 -12.17 2.75 -13.20
N LEU A 121 -11.86 3.44 -12.13
CA LEU A 121 -10.67 4.30 -12.01
C LEU A 121 -9.39 3.47 -12.09
N LEU A 122 -9.36 2.28 -11.46
CA LEU A 122 -8.23 1.35 -11.57
C LEU A 122 -7.99 0.97 -13.03
N VAL A 123 -9.03 0.49 -13.72
CA VAL A 123 -8.93 0.06 -15.12
C VAL A 123 -8.48 1.23 -16.00
N LEU A 124 -9.02 2.41 -15.79
CA LEU A 124 -8.66 3.61 -16.53
C LEU A 124 -7.18 3.97 -16.35
N VAL A 125 -6.69 3.97 -15.09
CA VAL A 125 -5.29 4.28 -14.83
C VAL A 125 -4.36 3.21 -15.40
N LEU A 126 -4.69 1.92 -15.28
CA LEU A 126 -3.89 0.84 -15.87
C LEU A 126 -3.85 0.90 -17.40
N LEU A 127 -4.92 1.38 -18.04
CA LEU A 127 -4.97 1.53 -19.48
C LEU A 127 -4.03 2.64 -19.97
N PHE A 128 -3.98 3.78 -19.24
CA PHE A 128 -3.14 4.92 -19.62
C PHE A 128 -1.71 4.82 -19.06
N ARG A 129 -1.54 4.23 -17.87
CA ARG A 129 -0.26 4.08 -17.19
C ARG A 129 -0.16 2.72 -16.48
N PRO A 130 0.32 1.68 -17.14
CA PRO A 130 0.41 0.33 -16.57
C PRO A 130 1.38 0.25 -15.37
N THR A 131 2.26 1.23 -15.19
CA THR A 131 3.18 1.32 -14.04
C THR A 131 2.57 2.04 -12.83
N GLY A 132 1.32 2.52 -12.92
CA GLY A 132 0.70 3.39 -11.91
C GLY A 132 1.16 4.85 -12.01
N ILE A 133 0.65 5.71 -11.11
CA ILE A 133 0.91 7.16 -11.16
C ILE A 133 2.38 7.50 -10.90
N LEU A 134 3.00 6.82 -9.93
CA LEU A 134 4.39 7.02 -9.51
C LEU A 134 5.26 5.75 -9.63
N GLY A 135 4.78 4.74 -10.34
CA GLY A 135 5.55 3.52 -10.59
C GLY A 135 6.80 3.82 -11.41
N ARG A 136 7.92 3.23 -11.02
CA ARG A 136 9.15 3.28 -11.82
C ARG A 136 9.05 2.22 -12.91
N PRO A 137 9.35 2.55 -14.17
CA PRO A 137 9.49 1.52 -15.19
C PRO A 137 10.68 0.62 -14.79
N GLU A 138 10.42 -0.66 -14.58
CA GLU A 138 11.49 -1.64 -14.44
C GLU A 138 12.15 -1.77 -15.82
N VAL A 139 13.37 -1.27 -15.91
CA VAL A 139 14.21 -1.49 -17.10
C VAL A 139 14.79 -2.89 -16.91
N GLU A 140 14.19 -3.90 -17.53
CA GLU A 140 14.84 -5.20 -17.70
C GLU A 140 16.17 -4.97 -18.43
N LYS A 141 17.25 -5.02 -17.67
CA LYS A 141 18.58 -5.17 -18.24
C LYS A 141 18.73 -6.63 -18.63
N VAL A 142 18.53 -6.91 -19.91
CA VAL A 142 18.99 -8.14 -20.56
C VAL A 142 20.52 -8.17 -20.56
#